data_df01d66880699646a46eb2e4298b7803
#
_entry.id   df01d66880699646a46eb2e4298b7803
#
_cell.length_a   1.000
_cell.length_b   1.000
_cell.length_c   1.000
_cell.angle_alpha   90.00
_cell.angle_beta   90.00
_cell.angle_gamma   90.00
#
_symmetry.space_group_name_H-M   'P 1'
#
loop_
_entity.id
_entity.type
_entity.pdbx_description
1 polymer ?
#
loop_
_entity_poly.entity_id
_entity_poly.type
_entity_poly.pdbx_seq_one_letter_code
_entity_poly.pdbx_strand_id
1 'polypeptide(L)'
;TSQPTRLLPLPTATAPPPTPSPELPVPDSVRQQPPGSLEQESLAALLAADYPAHDLFTVAQRLGRSTPRSRTVPATPYQAGDLRTFFAGNGTVEARLAAVTEHTYFWVETGLEVDDETLRMAAETFEREYYPRLIHLFGQEWRPGVDNDPHFSVLHLAGDEASDAELGYFYSGDEYPRALSSGSNEQELVYLHANALAPGSDLYYGTLVHEFQHLVQWYLDGNESVWLDEGLSQLAELYVGLDTAETLDYLQAPETPLHRWGSGESIYAHYAATYLFCVYFWEQLGEEAVQELARHPANGLA
;
A
#
# COMPACT_ATOMS: atom_id res chain seq x y z
N THR A 1 33.87 -0.06 20.07
CA THR A 1 32.74 0.02 21.00
C THR A 1 32.08 1.38 20.84
N SER A 2 31.20 1.50 19.84
CA SER A 2 30.38 2.68 19.63
C SER A 2 29.07 2.48 20.43
N GLN A 3 28.70 3.44 21.26
CA GLN A 3 27.45 3.43 22.00
C GLN A 3 26.30 3.83 21.05
N PRO A 4 25.12 3.23 21.18
CA PRO A 4 23.96 3.65 20.38
C PRO A 4 23.50 5.06 20.80
N THR A 5 23.22 5.88 19.81
CA THR A 5 22.70 7.25 19.98
C THR A 5 21.29 7.16 20.55
N ARG A 6 21.14 7.64 21.76
CA ARG A 6 19.88 7.72 22.48
C ARG A 6 19.01 8.83 21.88
N LEU A 7 17.93 8.48 21.19
CA LEU A 7 16.91 9.44 20.78
C LEU A 7 16.29 10.09 22.03
N LEU A 8 16.21 11.42 22.03
CA LEU A 8 15.57 12.19 23.10
C LEU A 8 14.04 12.03 22.98
N PRO A 9 13.32 11.83 24.07
CA PRO A 9 11.86 11.76 24.02
C PRO A 9 11.29 13.12 23.62
N LEU A 10 10.40 13.10 22.62
CA LEU A 10 9.55 14.23 22.25
C LEU A 10 8.67 14.64 23.46
N PRO A 11 8.39 15.93 23.65
CA PRO A 11 7.55 16.37 24.76
C PRO A 11 6.12 15.87 24.58
N THR A 12 5.67 15.04 25.50
CA THR A 12 4.28 14.57 25.60
C THR A 12 3.36 15.77 25.88
N ALA A 13 2.71 16.28 24.84
CA ALA A 13 1.54 17.12 25.03
C ALA A 13 0.35 16.17 25.30
N THR A 14 0.00 16.03 26.56
CA THR A 14 -1.24 15.35 26.96
C THR A 14 -2.44 16.17 26.47
N ALA A 15 -2.95 15.82 25.29
CA ALA A 15 -4.28 16.25 24.89
C ALA A 15 -5.31 15.60 25.83
N PRO A 16 -6.36 16.32 26.28
CA PRO A 16 -7.42 15.69 27.03
C PRO A 16 -8.07 14.59 26.18
N PRO A 17 -8.49 13.47 26.81
CA PRO A 17 -9.15 12.39 26.05
C PRO A 17 -10.32 12.96 25.26
N PRO A 18 -10.54 12.50 24.01
CA PRO A 18 -11.66 12.96 23.20
C PRO A 18 -12.95 12.73 23.98
N THR A 19 -13.74 13.79 24.14
CA THR A 19 -15.08 13.68 24.71
C THR A 19 -15.85 12.71 23.84
N PRO A 20 -16.39 11.59 24.38
CA PRO A 20 -17.16 10.66 23.56
C PRO A 20 -18.27 11.43 22.87
N SER A 21 -18.36 11.33 21.55
CA SER A 21 -19.50 11.85 20.79
C SER A 21 -20.77 11.30 21.44
N PRO A 22 -21.77 12.14 21.74
CA PRO A 22 -23.02 11.65 22.30
C PRO A 22 -23.56 10.60 21.33
N GLU A 23 -23.58 9.33 21.74
CA GLU A 23 -24.33 8.31 21.03
C GLU A 23 -25.76 8.82 20.91
N LEU A 24 -26.19 9.10 19.68
CA LEU A 24 -27.59 9.41 19.43
C LEU A 24 -28.39 8.20 19.94
N PRO A 25 -29.30 8.36 20.90
CA PRO A 25 -30.01 7.25 21.46
C PRO A 25 -30.83 6.60 20.36
N VAL A 26 -30.50 5.36 20.02
CA VAL A 26 -31.32 4.56 19.10
C VAL A 26 -32.66 4.39 19.79
N PRO A 27 -33.78 4.83 19.18
CA PRO A 27 -35.09 4.72 19.79
C PRO A 27 -35.38 3.27 20.20
N ASP A 28 -35.95 3.06 21.38
CA ASP A 28 -36.30 1.71 21.85
C ASP A 28 -37.19 0.93 20.89
N SER A 29 -38.00 1.64 20.11
CA SER A 29 -38.81 1.04 19.03
C SER A 29 -37.97 0.36 17.94
N VAL A 30 -36.72 0.83 17.71
CA VAL A 30 -35.81 0.21 16.73
C VAL A 30 -35.05 -0.97 17.35
N ARG A 31 -34.76 -0.91 18.66
CA ARG A 31 -34.05 -1.98 19.38
C ARG A 31 -34.95 -3.19 19.70
N GLN A 32 -36.25 -2.99 19.83
CA GLN A 32 -37.17 -4.02 20.33
C GLN A 32 -38.02 -4.69 19.24
N GLN A 33 -38.01 -4.17 18.02
CA GLN A 33 -38.68 -4.84 16.92
C GLN A 33 -37.78 -5.90 16.30
N PRO A 34 -38.17 -7.17 16.30
CA PRO A 34 -37.44 -8.15 15.51
C PRO A 34 -37.54 -7.75 14.02
N PRO A 35 -36.46 -7.94 13.25
CA PRO A 35 -36.45 -7.60 11.83
C PRO A 35 -37.61 -8.30 11.13
N GLY A 36 -38.36 -7.56 10.35
CA GLY A 36 -39.43 -8.10 9.51
C GLY A 36 -38.90 -9.01 8.40
N SER A 37 -39.78 -9.70 7.70
CA SER A 37 -39.38 -10.61 6.62
C SER A 37 -38.59 -9.89 5.51
N LEU A 38 -38.97 -8.67 5.19
CA LEU A 38 -38.28 -7.86 4.17
C LEU A 38 -36.85 -7.47 4.58
N GLU A 39 -36.66 -7.10 5.86
CA GLU A 39 -35.33 -6.79 6.40
C GLU A 39 -34.45 -8.05 6.47
N GLN A 40 -35.02 -9.18 6.85
CA GLN A 40 -34.32 -10.48 6.85
C GLN A 40 -33.94 -10.92 5.43
N GLU A 41 -34.83 -10.76 4.46
CA GLU A 41 -34.56 -11.03 3.03
C GLU A 41 -33.48 -10.08 2.49
N SER A 42 -33.54 -8.78 2.87
CA SER A 42 -32.53 -7.80 2.47
C SER A 42 -31.18 -8.10 3.08
N LEU A 43 -31.13 -8.49 4.37
CA LEU A 43 -29.88 -8.91 5.02
C LEU A 43 -29.33 -10.18 4.36
N ALA A 44 -30.16 -11.17 4.10
CA ALA A 44 -29.75 -12.40 3.42
C ALA A 44 -29.21 -12.10 2.00
N ALA A 45 -29.86 -11.20 1.27
CA ALA A 45 -29.40 -10.76 -0.05
C ALA A 45 -28.07 -10.00 0.02
N LEU A 46 -27.86 -9.17 1.05
CA LEU A 46 -26.59 -8.47 1.28
C LEU A 46 -25.47 -9.45 1.64
N LEU A 47 -25.75 -10.41 2.52
CA LEU A 47 -24.77 -11.43 2.91
C LEU A 47 -24.42 -12.41 1.77
N ALA A 48 -25.34 -12.61 0.83
CA ALA A 48 -25.14 -13.43 -0.35
C ALA A 48 -24.63 -12.63 -1.56
N ALA A 49 -24.50 -11.31 -1.44
CA ALA A 49 -24.03 -10.47 -2.54
C ALA A 49 -22.53 -10.68 -2.73
N ASP A 50 -22.17 -11.10 -3.92
CA ASP A 50 -20.79 -11.09 -4.38
C ASP A 50 -20.41 -9.64 -4.68
N TYR A 51 -19.52 -9.07 -3.86
CA TYR A 51 -19.02 -7.71 -4.06
C TYR A 51 -17.99 -7.74 -5.19
N PRO A 52 -18.29 -7.12 -6.34
CA PRO A 52 -17.32 -7.08 -7.40
C PRO A 52 -16.09 -6.28 -6.94
N ALA A 53 -14.91 -6.73 -7.35
CA ALA A 53 -13.66 -6.00 -7.18
C ALA A 53 -13.81 -4.52 -7.55
N HIS A 54 -13.04 -3.64 -6.92
CA HIS A 54 -12.96 -2.21 -7.24
C HIS A 54 -12.29 -2.00 -8.61
N ASP A 55 -12.98 -2.43 -9.66
CA ASP A 55 -12.54 -2.27 -11.04
C ASP A 55 -13.22 -1.06 -11.69
N LEU A 56 -12.45 0.00 -11.94
CA LEU A 56 -12.96 1.23 -12.54
C LEU A 56 -13.59 1.01 -13.92
N PHE A 57 -13.15 0.01 -14.69
CA PHE A 57 -13.80 -0.37 -15.95
C PHE A 57 -15.22 -0.83 -15.74
N THR A 58 -15.42 -1.77 -14.83
CA THR A 58 -16.73 -2.30 -14.49
C THR A 58 -17.64 -1.22 -13.92
N VAL A 59 -17.11 -0.37 -13.03
CA VAL A 59 -17.86 0.76 -12.46
C VAL A 59 -18.26 1.74 -13.54
N ALA A 60 -17.36 2.13 -14.43
CA ALA A 60 -17.65 3.06 -15.53
C ALA A 60 -18.72 2.49 -16.48
N GLN A 61 -18.64 1.22 -16.84
CA GLN A 61 -19.66 0.55 -17.67
C GLN A 61 -21.04 0.55 -16.99
N ARG A 62 -21.10 0.19 -15.72
CA ARG A 62 -22.36 0.19 -14.95
C ARG A 62 -22.99 1.57 -14.84
N LEU A 63 -22.15 2.62 -14.76
CA LEU A 63 -22.61 4.01 -14.75
C LEU A 63 -22.88 4.59 -16.15
N GLY A 64 -22.80 3.78 -17.20
CA GLY A 64 -23.03 4.21 -18.59
C GLY A 64 -21.98 5.21 -19.09
N ARG A 65 -20.78 5.24 -18.48
CA ARG A 65 -19.67 6.08 -18.93
C ARG A 65 -18.96 5.43 -20.11
N SER A 66 -18.37 6.26 -20.98
CA SER A 66 -17.50 5.77 -22.04
C SER A 66 -16.25 5.14 -21.42
N THR A 67 -15.98 3.89 -21.74
CA THR A 67 -14.76 3.19 -21.33
C THR A 67 -13.79 3.12 -22.49
N PRO A 68 -12.47 3.17 -22.24
CA PRO A 68 -11.49 2.90 -23.29
C PRO A 68 -11.65 1.47 -23.82
N ARG A 69 -11.23 1.25 -25.07
CA ARG A 69 -11.33 -0.07 -25.70
C ARG A 69 -10.39 -1.11 -25.12
N SER A 70 -9.28 -0.66 -24.53
CA SER A 70 -8.27 -1.48 -23.89
C SER A 70 -8.11 -1.10 -22.43
N ARG A 71 -7.74 -2.07 -21.60
CA ARG A 71 -7.29 -1.86 -20.22
C ARG A 71 -5.86 -1.31 -20.17
N THR A 72 -5.14 -1.41 -21.27
CA THR A 72 -3.72 -1.05 -21.39
C THR A 72 -3.52 0.08 -22.39
N VAL A 73 -2.43 0.81 -22.24
CA VAL A 73 -1.94 1.82 -23.20
C VAL A 73 -0.70 1.30 -23.94
N PRO A 74 -0.29 1.93 -25.07
CA PRO A 74 0.92 1.51 -25.77
C PRO A 74 2.17 1.68 -24.92
N ALA A 75 3.08 0.71 -25.01
CA ALA A 75 4.38 0.76 -24.34
C ALA A 75 5.22 1.96 -24.76
N THR A 76 5.87 2.57 -23.80
CA THR A 76 6.90 3.60 -24.00
C THR A 76 8.14 3.16 -23.24
N PRO A 77 9.08 2.44 -23.88
CA PRO A 77 10.29 2.01 -23.20
C PRO A 77 11.19 3.21 -22.88
N TYR A 78 11.74 3.20 -21.68
CA TYR A 78 12.62 4.26 -21.17
C TYR A 78 14.05 3.77 -21.03
N GLN A 79 14.99 4.70 -21.04
CA GLN A 79 16.40 4.47 -20.79
C GLN A 79 16.97 5.48 -19.79
N ALA A 80 18.03 5.11 -19.11
CA ALA A 80 18.68 5.97 -18.12
C ALA A 80 19.00 7.36 -18.73
N GLY A 81 18.63 8.41 -18.01
CA GLY A 81 18.72 9.79 -18.42
C GLY A 81 17.45 10.40 -19.02
N ASP A 82 16.46 9.60 -19.39
CA ASP A 82 15.17 10.13 -19.89
C ASP A 82 14.47 10.97 -18.84
N LEU A 83 13.75 11.99 -19.29
CA LEU A 83 12.91 12.85 -18.48
C LEU A 83 11.45 12.55 -18.73
N ARG A 84 10.67 12.54 -17.67
CA ARG A 84 9.22 12.35 -17.71
C ARG A 84 8.52 13.22 -16.68
N THR A 85 7.32 13.71 -17.02
CA THR A 85 6.42 14.38 -16.09
C THR A 85 5.46 13.36 -15.49
N PHE A 86 5.38 13.31 -14.17
CA PHE A 86 4.47 12.47 -13.39
C PHE A 86 3.42 13.32 -12.69
N PHE A 87 2.22 12.80 -12.55
CA PHE A 87 1.25 13.30 -11.59
C PHE A 87 1.67 12.82 -10.18
N ALA A 88 1.78 13.74 -9.24
CA ALA A 88 2.10 13.44 -7.85
C ALA A 88 1.42 14.45 -6.92
N GLY A 89 0.79 13.97 -5.86
CA GLY A 89 0.00 14.82 -4.97
C GLY A 89 -1.07 15.61 -5.73
N ASN A 90 -1.08 16.94 -5.54
CA ASN A 90 -2.02 17.84 -6.21
C ASN A 90 -1.48 18.48 -7.50
N GLY A 91 -0.38 17.98 -8.04
CA GLY A 91 0.30 18.60 -9.17
C GLY A 91 1.03 17.63 -10.08
N THR A 92 2.09 18.13 -10.68
CA THR A 92 2.99 17.34 -11.52
C THR A 92 4.42 17.63 -11.14
N VAL A 93 5.27 16.61 -11.24
CA VAL A 93 6.71 16.70 -11.05
C VAL A 93 7.43 16.21 -12.31
N GLU A 94 8.56 16.81 -12.65
CA GLU A 94 9.46 16.26 -13.65
C GLU A 94 10.50 15.39 -12.95
N ALA A 95 10.70 14.19 -13.46
CA ALA A 95 11.69 13.26 -12.91
C ALA A 95 12.59 12.70 -14.01
N ARG A 96 13.83 12.41 -13.63
CA ARG A 96 14.85 11.78 -14.47
C ARG A 96 14.96 10.30 -14.10
N LEU A 97 15.04 9.44 -15.12
CA LEU A 97 15.32 8.02 -14.93
C LEU A 97 16.80 7.85 -14.55
N ALA A 98 17.04 7.54 -13.28
CA ALA A 98 18.37 7.45 -12.71
C ALA A 98 18.97 6.04 -12.82
N ALA A 99 18.16 4.99 -12.65
CA ALA A 99 18.61 3.61 -12.78
C ALA A 99 17.54 2.74 -13.43
N VAL A 100 18.00 1.68 -14.12
CA VAL A 100 17.16 0.67 -14.78
C VAL A 100 17.71 -0.70 -14.40
N THR A 101 16.83 -1.59 -13.95
CA THR A 101 17.14 -3.01 -13.71
C THR A 101 16.33 -3.89 -14.67
N GLU A 102 16.30 -5.20 -14.49
CA GLU A 102 15.49 -6.11 -15.33
C GLU A 102 13.97 -5.90 -15.12
N HIS A 103 13.55 -5.46 -13.91
CA HIS A 103 12.14 -5.37 -13.54
C HIS A 103 11.72 -3.96 -13.13
N THR A 104 12.65 -3.00 -12.94
CA THR A 104 12.33 -1.75 -12.28
C THR A 104 12.98 -0.53 -12.92
N TYR A 105 12.22 0.56 -13.04
CA TYR A 105 12.67 1.91 -13.34
C TYR A 105 12.76 2.74 -12.04
N PHE A 106 13.92 3.35 -11.79
CA PHE A 106 14.12 4.23 -10.63
C PHE A 106 14.20 5.69 -11.10
N TRP A 107 13.12 6.42 -10.85
CA TRP A 107 12.98 7.83 -11.21
C TRP A 107 13.30 8.72 -10.02
N VAL A 108 13.91 9.88 -10.29
CA VAL A 108 14.25 10.89 -9.29
C VAL A 108 13.69 12.23 -9.73
N GLU A 109 12.89 12.87 -8.88
CA GLU A 109 12.36 14.22 -9.11
C GLU A 109 13.51 15.20 -9.38
N THR A 110 13.35 16.05 -10.41
CA THR A 110 14.36 17.01 -10.82
C THR A 110 14.59 18.03 -9.70
N GLY A 111 15.85 18.19 -9.31
CA GLY A 111 16.25 19.08 -8.23
C GLY A 111 16.50 18.39 -6.89
N LEU A 112 16.15 17.11 -6.75
CA LEU A 112 16.61 16.31 -5.61
C LEU A 112 18.09 15.93 -5.75
N GLU A 113 18.81 16.07 -4.65
CA GLU A 113 20.21 15.63 -4.57
C GLU A 113 20.27 14.17 -4.09
N VAL A 114 20.09 13.24 -5.03
CA VAL A 114 20.27 11.80 -4.81
C VAL A 114 21.52 11.37 -5.57
N ASP A 115 22.44 10.69 -4.89
CA ASP A 115 23.64 10.13 -5.53
C ASP A 115 23.26 8.97 -6.46
N ASP A 116 23.49 9.15 -7.76
CA ASP A 116 23.12 8.18 -8.79
C ASP A 116 23.78 6.81 -8.59
N GLU A 117 25.03 6.77 -8.11
CA GLU A 117 25.72 5.51 -7.87
C GLU A 117 25.12 4.76 -6.68
N THR A 118 24.83 5.46 -5.59
CA THR A 118 24.17 4.89 -4.41
C THR A 118 22.78 4.37 -4.79
N LEU A 119 22.01 5.12 -5.57
CA LEU A 119 20.68 4.71 -6.02
C LEU A 119 20.77 3.48 -6.97
N ARG A 120 21.74 3.47 -7.89
CA ARG A 120 21.96 2.32 -8.77
C ARG A 120 22.30 1.05 -7.98
N MET A 121 23.15 1.17 -6.96
CA MET A 121 23.46 0.05 -6.06
C MET A 121 22.23 -0.43 -5.28
N ALA A 122 21.41 0.51 -4.83
CA ALA A 122 20.15 0.20 -4.15
C ALA A 122 19.19 -0.54 -5.08
N ALA A 123 19.04 -0.08 -6.33
CA ALA A 123 18.23 -0.71 -7.34
C ALA A 123 18.70 -2.14 -7.65
N GLU A 124 20.01 -2.36 -7.83
CA GLU A 124 20.57 -3.69 -8.07
C GLU A 124 20.41 -4.63 -6.88
N THR A 125 20.46 -4.09 -5.65
CA THR A 125 20.21 -4.88 -4.44
C THR A 125 18.76 -5.29 -4.35
N PHE A 126 17.81 -4.37 -4.59
CA PHE A 126 16.39 -4.70 -4.63
C PHE A 126 16.11 -5.79 -5.66
N GLU A 127 16.60 -5.62 -6.90
CA GLU A 127 16.45 -6.57 -8.01
C GLU A 127 16.96 -7.97 -7.67
N ARG A 128 18.12 -8.07 -7.04
CA ARG A 128 18.79 -9.35 -6.81
C ARG A 128 18.35 -10.04 -5.53
N GLU A 129 18.07 -9.27 -4.46
CA GLU A 129 17.89 -9.82 -3.11
C GLU A 129 16.44 -9.81 -2.65
N TYR A 130 15.68 -8.74 -2.92
CA TYR A 130 14.33 -8.57 -2.39
C TYR A 130 13.25 -8.99 -3.38
N TYR A 131 13.29 -8.50 -4.60
CA TYR A 131 12.28 -8.79 -5.62
C TYR A 131 12.00 -10.30 -5.80
N PRO A 132 13.00 -11.20 -5.97
CA PRO A 132 12.72 -12.63 -6.16
C PRO A 132 12.05 -13.28 -4.95
N ARG A 133 12.34 -12.80 -3.73
CA ARG A 133 11.73 -13.32 -2.49
C ARG A 133 10.28 -12.87 -2.38
N LEU A 134 9.97 -11.64 -2.73
CA LEU A 134 8.62 -11.10 -2.73
C LEU A 134 7.74 -11.84 -3.74
N ILE A 135 8.24 -12.02 -4.97
CA ILE A 135 7.54 -12.79 -6.00
C ILE A 135 7.31 -14.25 -5.57
N HIS A 136 8.26 -14.84 -4.85
CA HIS A 136 8.11 -16.19 -4.32
C HIS A 136 6.96 -16.28 -3.30
N LEU A 137 6.89 -15.36 -2.33
CA LEU A 137 5.89 -15.41 -1.27
C LEU A 137 4.52 -14.93 -1.74
N PHE A 138 4.43 -13.75 -2.38
CA PHE A 138 3.15 -13.13 -2.67
C PHE A 138 2.67 -13.38 -4.11
N GLY A 139 3.58 -13.55 -5.04
CA GLY A 139 3.29 -13.62 -6.46
C GLY A 139 3.75 -12.35 -7.18
N GLN A 140 3.35 -12.22 -8.42
CA GLN A 140 3.84 -11.21 -9.34
C GLN A 140 2.86 -10.03 -9.43
N GLU A 141 3.39 -8.83 -9.55
CA GLU A 141 2.66 -7.64 -9.96
C GLU A 141 2.03 -7.81 -11.36
N TRP A 142 1.15 -6.90 -11.75
CA TRP A 142 0.59 -6.93 -13.09
C TRP A 142 1.66 -6.69 -14.16
N ARG A 143 2.01 -7.73 -14.91
CA ARG A 143 3.00 -7.67 -16.00
C ARG A 143 2.41 -8.16 -17.33
N PRO A 144 2.63 -7.45 -18.41
CA PRO A 144 3.44 -6.23 -18.59
C PRO A 144 2.73 -4.92 -18.19
N GLY A 145 1.65 -4.97 -17.42
CA GLY A 145 1.04 -3.83 -16.81
C GLY A 145 0.12 -2.98 -17.71
N VAL A 146 -0.33 -1.87 -17.15
CA VAL A 146 -1.22 -0.93 -17.85
C VAL A 146 -0.55 -0.31 -19.07
N ASP A 147 0.77 -0.09 -19.03
CA ASP A 147 1.55 0.52 -20.11
C ASP A 147 2.20 -0.49 -21.06
N ASN A 148 1.95 -1.79 -20.89
CA ASN A 148 2.57 -2.87 -21.64
C ASN A 148 4.12 -2.87 -21.58
N ASP A 149 4.71 -2.27 -20.54
CA ASP A 149 6.14 -2.35 -20.22
C ASP A 149 6.35 -3.32 -19.05
N PRO A 150 7.28 -4.28 -19.12
CA PRO A 150 7.47 -5.25 -18.04
C PRO A 150 8.11 -4.68 -16.76
N HIS A 151 8.45 -3.40 -16.71
CA HIS A 151 9.04 -2.75 -15.55
C HIS A 151 7.97 -2.02 -14.73
N PHE A 152 8.00 -2.20 -13.44
CA PHE A 152 7.34 -1.24 -12.56
C PHE A 152 8.27 -0.06 -12.25
N SER A 153 7.73 1.04 -11.79
CA SER A 153 8.46 2.27 -11.52
C SER A 153 8.53 2.59 -10.03
N VAL A 154 9.66 3.10 -9.58
CA VAL A 154 9.86 3.70 -8.25
C VAL A 154 10.16 5.18 -8.47
N LEU A 155 9.27 6.06 -8.00
CA LEU A 155 9.43 7.50 -8.12
C LEU A 155 9.86 8.11 -6.79
N HIS A 156 11.07 8.68 -6.76
CA HIS A 156 11.60 9.40 -5.61
C HIS A 156 11.16 10.86 -5.68
N LEU A 157 10.37 11.27 -4.69
CA LEU A 157 9.83 12.63 -4.54
C LEU A 157 10.54 13.37 -3.40
N ALA A 158 10.51 14.70 -3.44
CA ALA A 158 10.96 15.51 -2.30
C ALA A 158 10.20 15.19 -1.02
N GLY A 159 8.94 14.80 -1.13
CA GLY A 159 8.02 14.71 0.00
C GLY A 159 7.46 16.09 0.37
N ASP A 160 6.35 16.09 1.10
CA ASP A 160 5.77 17.31 1.66
C ASP A 160 6.23 17.42 3.13
N GLU A 161 6.78 18.57 3.54
CA GLU A 161 7.15 18.83 4.94
C GLU A 161 5.97 18.68 5.93
N ALA A 162 4.73 18.71 5.41
CA ALA A 162 3.52 18.51 6.20
C ALA A 162 3.16 17.03 6.41
N SER A 163 3.77 16.10 5.66
CA SER A 163 3.51 14.66 5.72
C SER A 163 4.71 13.84 6.22
N ASP A 164 5.47 14.38 7.18
CA ASP A 164 6.66 13.72 7.78
C ASP A 164 6.43 12.28 8.31
N ALA A 165 5.18 11.81 8.30
CA ALA A 165 4.81 10.46 8.75
C ALA A 165 4.70 9.43 7.60
N GLU A 166 4.57 9.87 6.35
CA GLU A 166 4.42 8.98 5.20
C GLU A 166 5.73 8.87 4.45
N LEU A 167 6.35 7.69 4.50
CA LEU A 167 7.66 7.44 3.87
C LEU A 167 7.53 7.08 2.39
N GLY A 168 6.41 6.50 2.00
CA GLY A 168 6.08 6.11 0.65
C GLY A 168 4.59 5.83 0.50
N TYR A 169 4.14 5.58 -0.71
CA TYR A 169 2.77 5.15 -0.97
C TYR A 169 2.65 4.45 -2.32
N PHE A 170 1.65 3.60 -2.43
CA PHE A 170 1.12 3.07 -3.68
C PHE A 170 -0.22 3.76 -4.02
N TYR A 171 -0.43 4.10 -5.28
CA TYR A 171 -1.69 4.68 -5.75
C TYR A 171 -2.33 3.84 -6.86
N SER A 172 -3.32 3.05 -6.52
CA SER A 172 -4.01 2.15 -7.46
C SER A 172 -4.64 2.85 -8.68
N GLY A 173 -4.82 4.17 -8.63
CA GLY A 173 -5.29 4.96 -9.76
C GLY A 173 -4.32 4.99 -10.95
N ASP A 174 -3.03 4.71 -10.73
CA ASP A 174 -2.00 4.64 -11.77
C ASP A 174 -2.11 3.38 -12.64
N GLU A 175 -2.72 2.32 -12.10
CA GLU A 175 -2.99 1.06 -12.78
C GLU A 175 -4.11 1.14 -13.85
N TYR A 176 -4.61 2.33 -14.12
CA TYR A 176 -5.69 2.54 -15.08
C TYR A 176 -5.30 3.56 -16.15
N PRO A 177 -5.81 3.40 -17.38
CA PRO A 177 -5.71 4.46 -18.40
C PRO A 177 -6.31 5.77 -17.89
N ARG A 178 -5.72 6.90 -18.28
CA ARG A 178 -6.21 8.26 -17.93
C ARG A 178 -7.67 8.54 -18.28
N ALA A 179 -8.19 7.82 -19.24
CA ALA A 179 -9.61 7.88 -19.57
C ALA A 179 -10.54 7.44 -18.42
N LEU A 180 -10.03 6.67 -17.46
CA LEU A 180 -10.74 6.21 -16.27
C LEU A 180 -10.25 6.90 -14.99
N SER A 181 -8.95 7.14 -14.87
CA SER A 181 -8.31 7.83 -13.76
C SER A 181 -7.51 9.01 -14.29
N SER A 182 -8.06 10.22 -14.24
CA SER A 182 -7.51 11.40 -14.92
C SER A 182 -6.12 11.83 -14.41
N GLY A 183 -5.78 11.46 -13.17
CA GLY A 183 -4.46 11.68 -12.55
C GLY A 183 -3.49 10.51 -12.68
N SER A 184 -3.85 9.48 -13.43
CA SER A 184 -3.03 8.29 -13.62
C SER A 184 -1.72 8.59 -14.33
N ASN A 185 -0.66 7.98 -13.88
CA ASN A 185 0.62 7.93 -14.58
C ASN A 185 0.66 6.83 -15.64
N GLU A 186 -0.37 5.96 -15.67
CA GLU A 186 -0.47 4.83 -16.59
C GLU A 186 0.77 3.93 -16.49
N GLN A 187 1.13 3.57 -15.25
CA GLN A 187 2.24 2.67 -14.94
C GLN A 187 2.00 1.96 -13.61
N GLU A 188 2.58 0.79 -13.43
CA GLU A 188 2.81 0.15 -12.14
C GLU A 188 3.83 1.00 -11.37
N LEU A 189 3.39 1.76 -10.37
CA LEU A 189 4.18 2.83 -9.78
C LEU A 189 4.06 2.87 -8.26
N VAL A 190 5.20 2.90 -7.59
CA VAL A 190 5.32 3.20 -6.16
C VAL A 190 6.09 4.49 -5.94
N TYR A 191 5.78 5.19 -4.86
CA TYR A 191 6.33 6.51 -4.53
C TYR A 191 7.14 6.43 -3.24
N LEU A 192 8.31 7.06 -3.21
CA LEU A 192 9.17 7.15 -2.04
C LEU A 192 9.54 8.59 -1.74
N HIS A 193 9.50 9.00 -0.48
CA HIS A 193 9.90 10.34 -0.04
C HIS A 193 11.41 10.38 0.23
N ALA A 194 12.18 10.84 -0.76
CA ALA A 194 13.64 10.80 -0.75
C ALA A 194 14.29 11.64 0.36
N ASN A 195 13.61 12.67 0.88
CA ASN A 195 14.14 13.47 1.99
C ASN A 195 14.18 12.69 3.31
N ALA A 196 13.31 11.69 3.47
CA ALA A 196 13.24 10.83 4.66
C ALA A 196 14.02 9.51 4.48
N LEU A 197 14.25 9.08 3.23
CA LEU A 197 14.76 7.77 2.88
C LEU A 197 16.12 7.85 2.18
N ALA A 198 17.18 7.47 2.87
CA ALA A 198 18.50 7.34 2.24
C ALA A 198 18.55 6.04 1.42
N PRO A 199 18.78 6.09 0.09
CA PRO A 199 18.92 4.89 -0.72
C PRO A 199 19.94 3.91 -0.16
N GLY A 200 19.55 2.63 -0.05
CA GLY A 200 20.40 1.57 0.49
C GLY A 200 20.32 1.37 2.01
N SER A 201 19.56 2.19 2.74
CA SER A 201 19.29 1.94 4.16
C SER A 201 18.19 0.88 4.35
N ASP A 202 18.15 0.24 5.53
CA ASP A 202 17.10 -0.72 5.87
C ASP A 202 15.71 -0.09 5.79
N LEU A 203 15.58 1.18 6.24
CA LEU A 203 14.31 1.92 6.15
C LEU A 203 13.89 2.17 4.70
N TYR A 204 14.84 2.50 3.82
CA TYR A 204 14.57 2.67 2.39
C TYR A 204 14.05 1.38 1.76
N TYR A 205 14.75 0.26 2.01
CA TYR A 205 14.31 -1.03 1.46
C TYR A 205 13.02 -1.51 2.10
N GLY A 206 12.82 -1.29 3.41
CA GLY A 206 11.58 -1.62 4.10
C GLY A 206 10.40 -0.93 3.45
N THR A 207 10.47 0.40 3.27
CA THR A 207 9.43 1.17 2.59
C THR A 207 9.20 0.69 1.16
N LEU A 208 10.26 0.48 0.36
CA LEU A 208 10.12 0.00 -1.02
C LEU A 208 9.45 -1.36 -1.10
N VAL A 209 9.81 -2.28 -0.21
CA VAL A 209 9.21 -3.63 -0.11
C VAL A 209 7.74 -3.55 0.29
N HIS A 210 7.41 -2.69 1.24
CA HIS A 210 6.06 -2.43 1.71
C HIS A 210 5.16 -1.94 0.56
N GLU A 211 5.58 -0.87 -0.13
CA GLU A 211 4.80 -0.29 -1.22
C GLU A 211 4.71 -1.23 -2.45
N PHE A 212 5.77 -1.98 -2.72
CA PHE A 212 5.74 -3.00 -3.76
C PHE A 212 4.76 -4.13 -3.43
N GLN A 213 4.60 -4.51 -2.16
CA GLN A 213 3.61 -5.53 -1.78
C GLN A 213 2.19 -5.02 -2.02
N HIS A 214 1.86 -3.75 -1.73
CA HIS A 214 0.57 -3.16 -2.08
C HIS A 214 0.29 -3.21 -3.59
N LEU A 215 1.29 -2.94 -4.42
CA LEU A 215 1.19 -3.04 -5.88
C LEU A 215 0.87 -4.49 -6.32
N VAL A 216 1.54 -5.47 -5.72
CA VAL A 216 1.26 -6.91 -5.96
C VAL A 216 -0.15 -7.27 -5.48
N GLN A 217 -0.53 -6.85 -4.26
CA GLN A 217 -1.84 -7.15 -3.67
C GLN A 217 -2.97 -6.56 -4.51
N TRP A 218 -2.83 -5.33 -5.00
CA TRP A 218 -3.82 -4.72 -5.87
C TRP A 218 -4.12 -5.57 -7.13
N TYR A 219 -3.09 -6.18 -7.71
CA TYR A 219 -3.26 -7.05 -8.88
C TYR A 219 -3.91 -8.39 -8.52
N LEU A 220 -3.57 -8.96 -7.39
CA LEU A 220 -4.07 -10.27 -6.96
C LEU A 220 -5.49 -10.20 -6.41
N ASP A 221 -5.74 -9.24 -5.54
CA ASP A 221 -7.03 -8.95 -4.91
C ASP A 221 -7.15 -7.46 -4.54
N GLY A 222 -7.51 -6.63 -5.51
CA GLY A 222 -7.53 -5.16 -5.40
C GLY A 222 -8.64 -4.59 -4.52
N ASN A 223 -9.41 -5.41 -3.82
CA ASN A 223 -10.45 -5.00 -2.88
C ASN A 223 -10.28 -5.58 -1.47
N GLU A 224 -9.10 -6.07 -1.15
CA GLU A 224 -8.80 -6.56 0.20
C GLU A 224 -9.01 -5.47 1.27
N SER A 225 -9.30 -5.90 2.49
CA SER A 225 -9.48 -5.02 3.63
C SER A 225 -8.16 -4.37 4.02
N VAL A 226 -8.18 -3.06 4.30
CA VAL A 226 -6.98 -2.28 4.65
C VAL A 226 -6.11 -2.95 5.72
N TRP A 227 -6.72 -3.52 6.77
CA TRP A 227 -5.96 -4.14 7.85
C TRP A 227 -5.14 -5.36 7.39
N LEU A 228 -5.65 -6.14 6.42
CA LEU A 228 -4.93 -7.31 5.91
C LEU A 228 -3.90 -6.91 4.86
N ASP A 229 -4.24 -5.96 4.00
CA ASP A 229 -3.34 -5.37 3.03
C ASP A 229 -2.09 -4.80 3.72
N GLU A 230 -2.26 -3.95 4.74
CA GLU A 230 -1.16 -3.42 5.56
C GLU A 230 -0.38 -4.51 6.30
N GLY A 231 -1.09 -5.51 6.84
CA GLY A 231 -0.45 -6.62 7.55
C GLY A 231 0.43 -7.49 6.65
N LEU A 232 0.02 -7.70 5.40
CA LEU A 232 0.80 -8.44 4.40
C LEU A 232 2.01 -7.61 3.93
N SER A 233 1.87 -6.28 3.80
CA SER A 233 2.97 -5.39 3.45
C SER A 233 4.06 -5.37 4.53
N GLN A 234 3.68 -5.30 5.81
CA GLN A 234 4.65 -5.41 6.91
C GLN A 234 5.24 -6.83 7.04
N LEU A 235 4.46 -7.88 6.73
CA LEU A 235 5.00 -9.24 6.67
C LEU A 235 6.05 -9.36 5.55
N ALA A 236 5.87 -8.67 4.43
CA ALA A 236 6.85 -8.65 3.34
C ALA A 236 8.21 -8.10 3.81
N GLU A 237 8.21 -7.01 4.59
CA GLU A 237 9.42 -6.45 5.18
C GLU A 237 10.16 -7.48 6.04
N LEU A 238 9.44 -8.11 6.99
CA LEU A 238 10.02 -9.15 7.85
C LEU A 238 10.53 -10.34 7.03
N TYR A 239 9.76 -10.81 6.06
CA TYR A 239 10.12 -11.97 5.23
C TYR A 239 11.42 -11.78 4.47
N VAL A 240 11.69 -10.57 4.01
CA VAL A 240 12.97 -10.26 3.36
C VAL A 240 14.10 -9.91 4.35
N GLY A 241 13.81 -9.92 5.65
CA GLY A 241 14.80 -9.70 6.71
C GLY A 241 14.97 -8.24 7.12
N LEU A 242 13.98 -7.40 6.80
CA LEU A 242 13.90 -5.99 7.18
C LEU A 242 12.79 -5.87 8.23
N ASP A 243 13.11 -6.04 9.49
CA ASP A 243 12.13 -5.89 10.59
C ASP A 243 12.08 -4.42 11.02
N THR A 244 11.19 -3.66 10.39
CA THR A 244 10.97 -2.23 10.67
C THR A 244 9.73 -1.98 11.52
N ALA A 245 8.92 -3.03 11.79
CA ALA A 245 7.64 -2.90 12.47
C ALA A 245 7.79 -2.57 13.96
N GLU A 246 7.05 -1.56 14.42
CA GLU A 246 6.94 -1.17 15.83
C GLU A 246 5.70 -1.78 16.48
N THR A 247 5.88 -2.71 17.42
CA THR A 247 4.77 -3.44 18.05
C THR A 247 4.32 -2.87 19.40
N LEU A 248 5.06 -1.88 19.93
CA LEU A 248 4.84 -1.36 21.28
C LEU A 248 3.45 -0.73 21.46
N ASP A 249 2.94 -0.04 20.45
CA ASP A 249 1.64 0.63 20.51
C ASP A 249 0.49 -0.38 20.68
N TYR A 250 0.56 -1.52 20.00
CA TYR A 250 -0.41 -2.59 20.24
C TYR A 250 -0.27 -3.23 21.62
N LEU A 251 0.95 -3.44 22.10
CA LEU A 251 1.16 -3.99 23.46
C LEU A 251 0.61 -3.07 24.57
N GLN A 252 0.49 -1.77 24.31
CA GLN A 252 -0.14 -0.80 25.21
C GLN A 252 -1.66 -0.73 25.03
N ALA A 253 -2.20 -1.15 23.87
CA ALA A 253 -3.62 -1.14 23.55
C ALA A 253 -4.06 -2.49 22.92
N PRO A 254 -3.93 -3.62 23.64
CA PRO A 254 -4.13 -4.96 23.07
C PRO A 254 -5.59 -5.27 22.70
N GLU A 255 -6.53 -4.41 23.08
CA GLU A 255 -7.94 -4.49 22.68
C GLU A 255 -8.21 -3.84 21.30
N THR A 256 -7.19 -3.32 20.60
CA THR A 256 -7.32 -2.73 19.28
C THR A 256 -7.84 -3.78 18.29
N PRO A 257 -9.01 -3.55 17.67
CA PRO A 257 -9.60 -4.56 16.76
C PRO A 257 -8.93 -4.51 15.39
N LEU A 258 -8.59 -5.67 14.81
CA LEU A 258 -7.98 -5.79 13.49
C LEU A 258 -8.83 -5.15 12.39
N HIS A 259 -10.11 -5.52 12.33
CA HIS A 259 -11.00 -5.19 11.20
C HIS A 259 -11.58 -3.77 11.25
N ARG A 260 -11.33 -3.00 12.29
CA ARG A 260 -11.81 -1.63 12.41
C ARG A 260 -10.64 -0.66 12.37
N TRP A 261 -10.22 -0.33 11.16
CA TRP A 261 -9.10 0.58 10.96
C TRP A 261 -9.35 1.96 11.58
N GLY A 262 -8.44 2.40 12.41
CA GLY A 262 -8.51 3.67 13.12
C GLY A 262 -7.92 4.83 12.32
N SER A 263 -7.91 6.00 12.94
CA SER A 263 -7.26 7.20 12.42
C SER A 263 -6.58 8.00 13.55
N GLY A 264 -5.61 8.83 13.20
CA GLY A 264 -4.84 9.60 14.19
C GLY A 264 -3.86 8.73 14.97
N GLU A 265 -3.57 9.09 16.22
CA GLU A 265 -2.57 8.39 17.07
C GLU A 265 -2.86 6.90 17.27
N SER A 266 -4.12 6.47 17.16
CA SER A 266 -4.48 5.06 17.29
C SER A 266 -4.06 4.20 16.11
N ILE A 267 -3.68 4.78 14.97
CA ILE A 267 -3.35 4.02 13.76
C ILE A 267 -2.14 3.10 13.97
N TYR A 268 -1.15 3.51 14.74
CA TYR A 268 0.06 2.71 15.00
C TYR A 268 -0.25 1.39 15.72
N ALA A 269 -1.24 1.40 16.65
CA ALA A 269 -1.69 0.18 17.30
C ALA A 269 -2.38 -0.78 16.31
N HIS A 270 -3.04 -0.26 15.27
CA HIS A 270 -3.62 -1.08 14.19
C HIS A 270 -2.54 -1.68 13.31
N TYR A 271 -1.55 -0.91 12.87
CA TYR A 271 -0.39 -1.43 12.14
C TYR A 271 0.31 -2.55 12.92
N ALA A 272 0.61 -2.30 14.20
CA ALA A 272 1.22 -3.31 15.06
C ALA A 272 0.36 -4.58 15.22
N ALA A 273 -0.96 -4.43 15.36
CA ALA A 273 -1.89 -5.56 15.50
C ALA A 273 -1.93 -6.43 14.24
N THR A 274 -2.02 -5.80 13.06
CA THR A 274 -2.09 -6.52 11.78
C THR A 274 -0.76 -7.20 11.44
N TYR A 275 0.36 -6.55 11.70
CA TYR A 275 1.68 -7.14 11.59
C TYR A 275 1.78 -8.43 12.43
N LEU A 276 1.49 -8.34 13.73
CA LEU A 276 1.57 -9.49 14.62
C LEU A 276 0.62 -10.62 14.22
N PHE A 277 -0.56 -10.28 13.70
CA PHE A 277 -1.49 -11.29 13.16
C PHE A 277 -0.90 -11.98 11.94
N CYS A 278 -0.36 -11.25 10.97
CA CYS A 278 0.21 -11.84 9.76
C CYS A 278 1.48 -12.67 10.05
N VAL A 279 2.32 -12.22 10.98
CA VAL A 279 3.48 -12.99 11.44
C VAL A 279 3.02 -14.29 12.10
N TYR A 280 2.05 -14.22 13.02
CA TYR A 280 1.49 -15.41 13.67
C TYR A 280 0.86 -16.36 12.64
N PHE A 281 0.12 -15.84 11.67
CA PHE A 281 -0.48 -16.63 10.60
C PHE A 281 0.59 -17.37 9.79
N TRP A 282 1.64 -16.67 9.37
CA TRP A 282 2.76 -17.25 8.65
C TRP A 282 3.51 -18.32 9.49
N GLU A 283 3.82 -18.04 10.75
CA GLU A 283 4.51 -18.97 11.65
C GLU A 283 3.70 -20.25 11.90
N GLN A 284 2.38 -20.16 11.99
CA GLN A 284 1.51 -21.30 12.27
C GLN A 284 1.17 -22.13 11.03
N LEU A 285 0.99 -21.47 9.87
CA LEU A 285 0.43 -22.10 8.68
C LEU A 285 1.41 -22.19 7.51
N GLY A 286 2.51 -21.44 7.55
CA GLY A 286 3.59 -21.48 6.56
C GLY A 286 3.33 -20.62 5.33
N GLU A 287 4.30 -20.64 4.40
CA GLU A 287 4.31 -19.81 3.20
C GLU A 287 3.15 -20.13 2.24
N GLU A 288 2.80 -21.39 2.05
CA GLU A 288 1.69 -21.78 1.17
C GLU A 288 0.36 -21.16 1.59
N ALA A 289 0.12 -21.06 2.91
CA ALA A 289 -1.07 -20.42 3.42
C ALA A 289 -1.07 -18.89 3.20
N VAL A 290 0.09 -18.24 3.31
CA VAL A 290 0.23 -16.80 2.97
C VAL A 290 -0.01 -16.57 1.48
N GLN A 291 0.52 -17.43 0.62
CA GLN A 291 0.29 -17.37 -0.83
C GLN A 291 -1.18 -17.54 -1.19
N GLU A 292 -1.90 -18.42 -0.50
CA GLU A 292 -3.33 -18.62 -0.68
C GLU A 292 -4.12 -17.41 -0.16
N LEU A 293 -3.77 -16.88 1.01
CA LEU A 293 -4.41 -15.72 1.62
C LEU A 293 -4.30 -14.49 0.72
N ALA A 294 -3.12 -14.19 0.18
CA ALA A 294 -2.89 -13.03 -0.68
C ALA A 294 -3.67 -13.07 -2.02
N ARG A 295 -4.17 -14.24 -2.43
CA ARG A 295 -4.92 -14.42 -3.68
C ARG A 295 -6.39 -14.77 -3.46
N HIS A 296 -6.80 -14.87 -2.21
CA HIS A 296 -8.15 -15.31 -1.89
C HIS A 296 -9.16 -14.18 -2.10
N PRO A 297 -10.24 -14.38 -2.88
CA PRO A 297 -11.16 -13.31 -3.23
C PRO A 297 -12.13 -12.90 -2.12
N ALA A 298 -12.07 -13.55 -0.95
CA ALA A 298 -12.82 -13.15 0.23
C ALA A 298 -12.02 -12.12 1.03
N ASN A 299 -12.67 -11.06 1.53
CA ASN A 299 -12.00 -9.92 2.12
C ASN A 299 -12.02 -9.96 3.65
N GLY A 300 -10.92 -9.64 4.28
CA GLY A 300 -10.81 -9.43 5.71
C GLY A 300 -11.11 -10.69 6.53
N LEU A 301 -12.26 -10.71 7.20
CA LEU A 301 -12.70 -11.82 8.07
C LEU A 301 -13.69 -12.78 7.38
N ALA A 302 -13.90 -12.66 6.09
CA ALA A 302 -14.89 -13.46 5.35
C ALA A 302 -14.42 -14.88 5.05
#